data_a0472ae064769ae15a3ae0c4dafa77ee
#
_entry.id   a0472ae064769ae15a3ae0c4dafa77ee
#
_cell.length_a   1.000
_cell.length_b   1.000
_cell.length_c   1.000
_cell.angle_alpha   90.00
_cell.angle_beta   90.00
_cell.angle_gamma   90.00
#
_symmetry.space_group_name_H-M   'P 1'
#
loop_
_entity.id
_entity.type
_entity.pdbx_description
1 polymer ?
#
loop_
_entity_poly.entity_id
_entity_poly.type
_entity_poly.pdbx_seq_one_letter_code
_entity_poly.pdbx_strand_id
1 'polypeptide(L)'
;AAIARVRLMGGRVVLVSSGAIAAGFGTLGFDKRPTDVADQQACAAVGQGLLMAQYEAAFARYGLRVGQILITVSDTIAPQQYRNVRRTLDRLLDLGAVPIINENDSLASNEIRFGDNDRLSALIANIVVADALVLLTDVDALYTAPPSEPGSKRISYVPNVEDALAKVQVGGTG
;
A
#
# COMPACT_ATOMS: atom_id res chain seq x y z
N ALA A 1 12.62 -10.05 5.93
CA ALA A 1 12.73 -11.49 6.26
C ALA A 1 11.49 -12.28 5.80
N ALA A 2 10.26 -11.94 6.24
CA ALA A 2 9.04 -12.71 5.93
C ALA A 2 8.78 -12.86 4.41
N ILE A 3 8.76 -11.75 3.67
CA ILE A 3 8.58 -11.74 2.20
C ILE A 3 9.64 -12.61 1.51
N ALA A 4 10.91 -12.51 1.92
CA ALA A 4 11.99 -13.32 1.35
C ALA A 4 11.75 -14.83 1.58
N ARG A 5 11.24 -15.21 2.75
CA ARG A 5 10.87 -16.62 3.01
C ARG A 5 9.77 -17.10 2.07
N VAL A 6 8.71 -16.34 1.90
CA VAL A 6 7.61 -16.69 0.96
C VAL A 6 8.17 -16.85 -0.46
N ARG A 7 9.04 -15.93 -0.90
CA ARG A 7 9.68 -16.01 -2.22
C ARG A 7 10.56 -17.25 -2.37
N LEU A 8 11.36 -17.59 -1.38
CA LEU A 8 12.21 -18.79 -1.38
C LEU A 8 11.40 -20.11 -1.41
N MET A 9 10.16 -20.07 -0.90
CA MET A 9 9.22 -21.19 -0.96
C MET A 9 8.44 -21.25 -2.28
N GLY A 10 8.78 -20.43 -3.27
CA GLY A 10 8.13 -20.36 -4.57
C GLY A 10 6.88 -19.47 -4.63
N GLY A 11 6.52 -18.81 -3.53
CA GLY A 11 5.39 -17.88 -3.50
C GLY A 11 5.65 -16.60 -4.32
N ARG A 12 4.61 -16.01 -4.86
CA ARG A 12 4.63 -14.68 -5.53
C ARG A 12 4.19 -13.63 -4.52
N VAL A 13 4.87 -12.49 -4.44
CA VAL A 13 4.56 -11.45 -3.45
C VAL A 13 4.57 -10.08 -4.13
N VAL A 14 3.55 -9.29 -3.85
CA VAL A 14 3.45 -7.87 -4.18
C VAL A 14 3.43 -7.10 -2.87
N LEU A 15 4.16 -6.01 -2.76
CA LEU A 15 4.15 -5.13 -1.60
C LEU A 15 3.52 -3.80 -1.97
N VAL A 16 2.47 -3.39 -1.27
CA VAL A 16 1.93 -2.03 -1.34
C VAL A 16 2.51 -1.25 -0.17
N SER A 17 3.10 -0.12 -0.48
CA SER A 17 3.84 0.72 0.46
C SER A 17 3.21 2.09 0.61
N SER A 18 3.58 2.77 1.67
CA SER A 18 3.30 4.18 1.92
C SER A 18 4.57 4.89 2.41
N GLY A 19 4.46 6.17 2.74
CA GLY A 19 5.52 6.89 3.42
C GLY A 19 6.46 7.70 2.51
N ALA A 20 6.15 7.84 1.22
CA ALA A 20 6.95 8.65 0.31
C ALA A 20 7.07 10.11 0.80
N ILE A 21 5.95 10.75 1.16
CA ILE A 21 5.95 12.13 1.72
C ILE A 21 6.80 12.17 3.00
N ALA A 22 6.62 11.18 3.89
CA ALA A 22 7.35 11.11 5.15
C ALA A 22 8.87 10.95 4.95
N ALA A 23 9.28 10.17 3.95
CA ALA A 23 10.69 9.98 3.63
C ALA A 23 11.33 11.25 3.01
N GLY A 24 10.53 12.10 2.36
CA GLY A 24 11.05 13.24 1.59
C GLY A 24 11.04 14.58 2.32
N PHE A 25 10.13 14.83 3.25
CA PHE A 25 9.96 16.18 3.80
C PHE A 25 11.19 16.69 4.55
N GLY A 26 11.85 15.86 5.35
CA GLY A 26 13.07 16.25 6.06
C GLY A 26 14.23 16.56 5.11
N THR A 27 14.36 15.85 4.00
CA THR A 27 15.38 16.09 2.96
C THR A 27 15.20 17.43 2.27
N LEU A 28 13.95 17.91 2.17
CA LEU A 28 13.61 19.23 1.61
C LEU A 28 13.61 20.36 2.65
N GLY A 29 14.04 20.08 3.89
CA GLY A 29 14.17 21.09 4.94
C GLY A 29 12.89 21.42 5.69
N PHE A 30 11.85 20.58 5.60
CA PHE A 30 10.65 20.73 6.41
C PHE A 30 10.84 20.04 7.77
N ASP A 31 10.60 20.77 8.87
CA ASP A 31 10.63 20.18 10.24
C ASP A 31 9.45 19.25 10.53
N LYS A 32 8.36 19.38 9.78
CA LYS A 32 7.14 18.57 9.89
C LYS A 32 6.51 18.37 8.51
N ARG A 33 5.62 17.37 8.42
CA ARG A 33 4.87 17.11 7.18
C ARG A 33 4.13 18.38 6.74
N PRO A 34 4.36 18.87 5.52
CA PRO A 34 3.67 20.04 5.00
C PRO A 34 2.18 19.78 4.79
N THR A 35 1.38 20.85 4.87
CA THR A 35 -0.06 20.81 4.60
C THR A 35 -0.41 21.28 3.19
N ASP A 36 0.46 22.07 2.57
CA ASP A 36 0.30 22.51 1.18
C ASP A 36 0.47 21.33 0.21
N VAL A 37 -0.36 21.30 -0.82
CA VAL A 37 -0.41 20.17 -1.78
C VAL A 37 0.86 20.10 -2.62
N ALA A 38 1.35 21.24 -3.12
CA ALA A 38 2.54 21.26 -3.95
C ALA A 38 3.78 20.84 -3.15
N ASP A 39 3.87 21.25 -1.89
CA ASP A 39 4.93 20.81 -0.98
C ASP A 39 4.84 19.31 -0.71
N GLN A 40 3.64 18.75 -0.50
CA GLN A 40 3.45 17.32 -0.34
C GLN A 40 3.84 16.54 -1.59
N GLN A 41 3.47 17.02 -2.77
CA GLN A 41 3.84 16.42 -4.06
C GLN A 41 5.37 16.43 -4.26
N ALA A 42 6.02 17.56 -3.94
CA ALA A 42 7.48 17.66 -3.98
C ALA A 42 8.15 16.69 -3.00
N CYS A 43 7.65 16.61 -1.77
CA CYS A 43 8.13 15.67 -0.77
C CYS A 43 7.94 14.22 -1.23
N ALA A 44 6.80 13.88 -1.83
CA ALA A 44 6.56 12.55 -2.38
C ALA A 44 7.53 12.20 -3.51
N ALA A 45 7.80 13.14 -4.41
CA ALA A 45 8.73 12.94 -5.53
C ALA A 45 10.15 12.63 -5.05
N VAL A 46 10.66 13.38 -4.06
CA VAL A 46 11.98 13.12 -3.46
C VAL A 46 11.97 11.86 -2.60
N GLY A 47 10.95 11.71 -1.76
CA GLY A 47 10.89 10.61 -0.79
C GLY A 47 10.64 9.25 -1.42
N GLN A 48 9.97 9.19 -2.57
CA GLN A 48 9.75 7.92 -3.27
C GLN A 48 11.07 7.28 -3.71
N GLY A 49 12.04 8.07 -4.18
CA GLY A 49 13.37 7.57 -4.50
C GLY A 49 14.11 7.03 -3.28
N LEU A 50 14.04 7.75 -2.14
CA LEU A 50 14.64 7.33 -0.87
C LEU A 50 14.00 6.03 -0.35
N LEU A 51 12.68 5.93 -0.44
CA LEU A 51 11.93 4.74 -0.03
C LEU A 51 12.33 3.52 -0.87
N MET A 52 12.44 3.68 -2.18
CA MET A 52 12.86 2.60 -3.07
C MET A 52 14.30 2.15 -2.80
N ALA A 53 15.22 3.07 -2.55
CA ALA A 53 16.60 2.72 -2.19
C ALA A 53 16.65 1.85 -0.91
N GLN A 54 15.82 2.13 0.09
CA GLN A 54 15.70 1.30 1.29
C GLN A 54 15.17 -0.10 0.99
N TYR A 55 14.15 -0.22 0.15
CA TYR A 55 13.64 -1.52 -0.28
C TYR A 55 14.68 -2.30 -1.06
N GLU A 56 15.35 -1.69 -2.03
CA GLU A 56 16.43 -2.33 -2.80
C GLU A 56 17.51 -2.88 -1.87
N ALA A 57 18.02 -2.07 -0.94
CA ALA A 57 19.03 -2.49 0.02
C ALA A 57 18.52 -3.65 0.92
N ALA A 58 17.26 -3.60 1.36
CA ALA A 58 16.68 -4.62 2.22
C ALA A 58 16.49 -5.96 1.48
N PHE A 59 16.01 -5.94 0.23
CA PHE A 59 15.76 -7.15 -0.56
C PHE A 59 17.03 -7.72 -1.19
N ALA A 60 18.02 -6.90 -1.52
CA ALA A 60 19.31 -7.34 -2.07
C ALA A 60 20.03 -8.33 -1.14
N ARG A 61 19.86 -8.21 0.19
CA ARG A 61 20.40 -9.15 1.19
C ARG A 61 19.92 -10.59 0.99
N TYR A 62 18.81 -10.77 0.28
CA TYR A 62 18.21 -12.08 -0.02
C TYR A 62 18.33 -12.43 -1.51
N GLY A 63 19.11 -11.69 -2.29
CA GLY A 63 19.25 -11.89 -3.73
C GLY A 63 17.97 -11.55 -4.52
N LEU A 64 17.03 -10.82 -3.92
CA LEU A 64 15.78 -10.43 -4.55
C LEU A 64 15.89 -9.04 -5.16
N ARG A 65 15.30 -8.88 -6.34
CA ARG A 65 15.15 -7.59 -7.02
C ARG A 65 13.77 -7.00 -6.73
N VAL A 66 13.67 -5.70 -6.71
CA VAL A 66 12.40 -4.99 -6.59
C VAL A 66 12.08 -4.22 -7.87
N GLY A 67 10.80 -3.98 -8.13
CA GLY A 67 10.35 -3.15 -9.25
C GLY A 67 9.30 -2.16 -8.76
N GLN A 68 9.50 -0.86 -8.96
CA GLN A 68 8.56 0.18 -8.57
C GLN A 68 7.41 0.29 -9.56
N ILE A 69 6.19 0.44 -9.04
CA ILE A 69 5.01 0.84 -9.82
C ILE A 69 4.27 1.91 -9.03
N LEU A 70 4.09 3.08 -9.64
CA LEU A 70 3.27 4.16 -9.09
C LEU A 70 1.93 4.17 -9.80
N ILE A 71 0.84 4.21 -9.03
CA ILE A 71 -0.53 4.06 -9.51
C ILE A 71 -1.39 5.22 -9.02
N THR A 72 -2.24 5.71 -9.90
CA THR A 72 -3.33 6.63 -9.56
C THR A 72 -4.67 5.90 -9.54
N VAL A 73 -5.70 6.53 -8.98
CA VAL A 73 -7.07 5.97 -9.00
C VAL A 73 -7.53 5.67 -10.43
N SER A 74 -7.23 6.57 -11.39
CA SER A 74 -7.59 6.39 -12.80
C SER A 74 -6.98 5.14 -13.42
N ASP A 75 -5.79 4.73 -13.01
CA ASP A 75 -5.11 3.54 -13.52
C ASP A 75 -5.81 2.23 -13.14
N THR A 76 -6.62 2.25 -12.08
CA THR A 76 -7.39 1.08 -11.63
C THR A 76 -8.80 1.02 -12.24
N ILE A 77 -9.29 2.12 -12.81
CA ILE A 77 -10.65 2.22 -13.36
C ILE A 77 -10.65 2.11 -14.88
N ALA A 78 -9.72 2.81 -15.55
CA ALA A 78 -9.67 2.85 -16.99
C ALA A 78 -9.21 1.50 -17.56
N PRO A 79 -9.98 0.86 -18.47
CA PRO A 79 -9.74 -0.53 -18.88
C PRO A 79 -8.37 -0.77 -19.52
N GLN A 80 -7.82 0.21 -20.23
CA GLN A 80 -6.50 0.08 -20.85
C GLN A 80 -5.39 0.14 -19.81
N GLN A 81 -5.45 1.09 -18.88
CA GLN A 81 -4.48 1.25 -17.79
C GLN A 81 -4.51 0.04 -16.87
N TYR A 82 -5.70 -0.42 -16.48
CA TYR A 82 -5.88 -1.65 -15.70
C TYR A 82 -5.15 -2.84 -16.33
N ARG A 83 -5.34 -3.08 -17.63
CA ARG A 83 -4.65 -4.17 -18.35
C ARG A 83 -3.13 -3.99 -18.36
N ASN A 84 -2.65 -2.75 -18.51
CA ASN A 84 -1.23 -2.45 -18.51
C ASN A 84 -0.60 -2.70 -17.13
N VAL A 85 -1.25 -2.23 -16.07
CA VAL A 85 -0.84 -2.49 -14.68
C VAL A 85 -0.75 -3.99 -14.42
N ARG A 86 -1.82 -4.74 -14.73
CA ARG A 86 -1.84 -6.19 -14.57
C ARG A 86 -0.70 -6.87 -15.32
N ARG A 87 -0.54 -6.58 -16.61
CA ARG A 87 0.52 -7.18 -17.44
C ARG A 87 1.92 -6.88 -16.89
N THR A 88 2.16 -5.66 -16.40
CA THR A 88 3.45 -5.27 -15.83
C THR A 88 3.71 -6.01 -14.52
N LEU A 89 2.71 -6.11 -13.65
CA LEU A 89 2.80 -6.87 -12.41
C LEU A 89 3.08 -8.35 -12.65
N ASP A 90 2.31 -8.98 -13.53
CA ASP A 90 2.50 -10.38 -13.91
C ASP A 90 3.93 -10.59 -14.43
N ARG A 91 4.42 -9.71 -15.30
CA ARG A 91 5.76 -9.84 -15.86
C ARG A 91 6.88 -9.68 -14.83
N LEU A 92 6.75 -8.73 -13.90
CA LEU A 92 7.71 -8.57 -12.79
C LEU A 92 7.76 -9.83 -11.93
N LEU A 93 6.59 -10.37 -11.58
CA LEU A 93 6.47 -11.57 -10.78
C LEU A 93 7.07 -12.79 -11.50
N ASP A 94 6.86 -12.95 -12.81
CA ASP A 94 7.44 -14.01 -13.64
C ASP A 94 8.98 -13.91 -13.75
N LEU A 95 9.50 -12.69 -13.75
CA LEU A 95 10.93 -12.41 -13.73
C LEU A 95 11.56 -12.58 -12.34
N GLY A 96 10.77 -12.95 -11.34
CA GLY A 96 11.23 -13.16 -9.97
C GLY A 96 11.43 -11.89 -9.14
N ALA A 97 11.07 -10.73 -9.67
CA ALA A 97 11.10 -9.47 -8.91
C ALA A 97 9.94 -9.38 -7.91
N VAL A 98 10.12 -8.55 -6.88
CA VAL A 98 9.05 -8.17 -5.95
C VAL A 98 8.54 -6.78 -6.37
N PRO A 99 7.31 -6.67 -6.90
CA PRO A 99 6.72 -5.36 -7.20
C PRO A 99 6.49 -4.59 -5.90
N ILE A 100 6.94 -3.33 -5.86
CA ILE A 100 6.66 -2.37 -4.81
C ILE A 100 5.72 -1.31 -5.39
N ILE A 101 4.50 -1.28 -4.89
CA ILE A 101 3.45 -0.40 -5.39
C ILE A 101 3.22 0.73 -4.39
N ASN A 102 3.04 1.93 -4.88
CA ASN A 102 2.58 3.07 -4.08
C ASN A 102 1.62 3.93 -4.91
N GLU A 103 0.88 4.80 -4.23
CA GLU A 103 0.14 5.86 -4.92
C GLU A 103 1.13 6.82 -5.58
N ASN A 104 0.77 7.35 -6.76
CA ASN A 104 1.52 8.41 -7.41
C ASN A 104 1.17 9.77 -6.79
N ASP A 105 1.62 9.98 -5.55
CA ASP A 105 1.37 11.20 -4.78
C ASP A 105 1.89 12.47 -5.46
N SER A 106 2.87 12.35 -6.36
CA SER A 106 3.42 13.50 -7.08
C SER A 106 2.47 14.09 -8.11
N LEU A 107 1.48 13.32 -8.56
CA LEU A 107 0.45 13.74 -9.51
C LEU A 107 -0.97 13.73 -8.93
N ALA A 108 -1.14 13.21 -7.72
CA ALA A 108 -2.45 13.09 -7.08
C ALA A 108 -3.00 14.48 -6.69
N SER A 109 -4.24 14.77 -7.10
CA SER A 109 -4.98 15.92 -6.60
C SER A 109 -5.71 15.56 -5.29
N ASN A 110 -6.02 16.57 -4.46
CA ASN A 110 -6.76 16.34 -3.20
C ASN A 110 -8.13 15.67 -3.40
N GLU A 111 -8.70 15.80 -4.60
CA GLU A 111 -10.04 15.31 -4.93
C GLU A 111 -10.03 13.83 -5.39
N ILE A 112 -8.87 13.33 -5.86
CA ILE A 112 -8.76 12.01 -6.49
C ILE A 112 -7.53 11.29 -5.89
N ARG A 113 -7.60 10.91 -4.61
CA ARG A 113 -6.62 10.06 -3.94
C ARG A 113 -7.27 8.75 -3.52
N PHE A 114 -6.47 7.71 -3.41
CA PHE A 114 -6.94 6.49 -2.73
C PHE A 114 -7.30 6.79 -1.27
N GLY A 115 -6.66 7.81 -0.68
CA GLY A 115 -6.85 8.22 0.72
C GLY A 115 -6.24 7.24 1.71
N ASP A 116 -6.19 5.97 1.34
CA ASP A 116 -5.69 4.89 2.18
C ASP A 116 -5.05 3.79 1.31
N ASN A 117 -3.83 3.38 1.66
CA ASN A 117 -3.14 2.29 0.99
C ASN A 117 -3.78 0.91 1.23
N ASP A 118 -4.63 0.76 2.24
CA ASP A 118 -5.42 -0.46 2.43
C ASP A 118 -6.39 -0.66 1.29
N ARG A 119 -7.06 0.41 0.84
CA ARG A 119 -7.92 0.37 -0.36
C ARG A 119 -7.11 0.06 -1.62
N LEU A 120 -5.95 0.70 -1.79
CA LEU A 120 -5.05 0.40 -2.90
C LEU A 120 -4.61 -1.07 -2.86
N SER A 121 -4.26 -1.59 -1.69
CA SER A 121 -3.85 -2.98 -1.50
C SER A 121 -4.95 -3.97 -1.90
N ALA A 122 -6.20 -3.70 -1.55
CA ALA A 122 -7.35 -4.52 -1.94
C ALA A 122 -7.57 -4.52 -3.47
N LEU A 123 -7.44 -3.36 -4.11
CA LEU A 123 -7.53 -3.25 -5.58
C LEU A 123 -6.39 -4.02 -6.26
N ILE A 124 -5.17 -3.91 -5.78
CA ILE A 124 -4.03 -4.65 -6.31
C ILE A 124 -4.19 -6.16 -6.11
N ALA A 125 -4.67 -6.59 -4.94
CA ALA A 125 -4.95 -8.00 -4.68
C ALA A 125 -5.94 -8.58 -5.71
N ASN A 126 -6.99 -7.81 -6.07
CA ASN A 126 -7.92 -8.19 -7.15
C ASN A 126 -7.24 -8.21 -8.53
N ILE A 127 -6.41 -7.20 -8.86
CA ILE A 127 -5.72 -7.12 -10.16
C ILE A 127 -4.83 -8.35 -10.39
N VAL A 128 -4.07 -8.77 -9.37
CA VAL A 128 -3.15 -9.93 -9.48
C VAL A 128 -3.81 -11.27 -9.13
N VAL A 129 -5.10 -11.26 -8.78
CA VAL A 129 -5.84 -12.44 -8.32
C VAL A 129 -5.10 -13.13 -7.17
N ALA A 130 -4.80 -12.37 -6.13
CA ALA A 130 -4.03 -12.86 -4.99
C ALA A 130 -4.82 -13.89 -4.17
N ASP A 131 -4.13 -14.92 -3.69
CA ASP A 131 -4.71 -15.93 -2.78
C ASP A 131 -4.95 -15.37 -1.37
N ALA A 132 -4.17 -14.35 -0.98
CA ALA A 132 -4.28 -13.70 0.32
C ALA A 132 -3.82 -12.23 0.27
N LEU A 133 -4.48 -11.39 1.04
CA LEU A 133 -4.06 -10.02 1.35
C LEU A 133 -3.75 -9.94 2.84
N VAL A 134 -2.57 -9.40 3.17
CA VAL A 134 -2.14 -9.15 4.55
C VAL A 134 -2.01 -7.64 4.73
N LEU A 135 -2.84 -7.06 5.56
CA LEU A 135 -2.75 -5.65 5.95
C LEU A 135 -1.87 -5.53 7.20
N LEU A 136 -0.83 -4.71 7.11
CA LEU A 136 0.07 -4.38 8.22
C LEU A 136 -0.35 -3.03 8.78
N THR A 137 -1.03 -3.05 9.89
CA THR A 137 -1.62 -1.87 10.54
C THR A 137 -1.14 -1.78 11.99
N ASP A 138 -1.27 -0.63 12.61
CA ASP A 138 -0.98 -0.37 14.02
C ASP A 138 -2.03 -0.93 14.98
N VAL A 139 -3.19 -1.34 14.44
CA VAL A 139 -4.25 -2.03 15.18
C VAL A 139 -4.12 -3.54 14.95
N ASP A 140 -4.14 -4.32 16.02
CA ASP A 140 -3.88 -5.78 15.98
C ASP A 140 -5.01 -6.61 15.38
N ALA A 141 -6.20 -6.05 15.21
CA ALA A 141 -7.36 -6.73 14.65
C ALA A 141 -8.47 -5.77 14.20
N LEU A 142 -9.49 -6.33 13.57
CA LEU A 142 -10.80 -5.67 13.40
C LEU A 142 -11.56 -5.71 14.72
N TYR A 143 -12.23 -4.61 15.06
CA TYR A 143 -13.03 -4.46 16.28
C TYR A 143 -14.46 -4.03 15.94
N THR A 144 -15.40 -4.29 16.85
CA THR A 144 -16.81 -3.84 16.73
C THR A 144 -16.99 -2.34 16.88
N ALA A 145 -16.05 -1.67 17.56
CA ALA A 145 -15.95 -0.22 17.75
C ALA A 145 -14.46 0.13 17.97
N PRO A 146 -14.05 1.40 18.01
CA PRO A 146 -12.68 1.78 18.35
C PRO A 146 -12.16 1.03 19.59
N PRO A 147 -10.93 0.48 19.58
CA PRO A 147 -10.41 -0.34 20.69
C PRO A 147 -10.43 0.37 22.05
N SER A 148 -10.38 1.71 22.07
CA SER A 148 -10.45 2.56 23.27
C SER A 148 -11.85 2.68 23.87
N GLU A 149 -12.89 2.28 23.14
CA GLU A 149 -14.27 2.41 23.61
C GLU A 149 -14.68 1.25 24.54
N PRO A 150 -15.40 1.55 25.65
CA PRO A 150 -15.93 0.51 26.53
C PRO A 150 -16.87 -0.43 25.77
N GLY A 151 -16.63 -1.73 25.87
CA GLY A 151 -17.46 -2.75 25.21
C GLY A 151 -17.02 -3.10 23.79
N SER A 152 -15.99 -2.47 23.25
CA SER A 152 -15.36 -2.87 21.99
C SER A 152 -14.86 -4.31 22.08
N LYS A 153 -15.15 -5.11 21.05
CA LYS A 153 -14.76 -6.52 20.97
C LYS A 153 -13.96 -6.79 19.73
N ARG A 154 -12.87 -7.54 19.89
CA ARG A 154 -12.06 -8.03 18.79
C ARG A 154 -12.86 -9.02 17.94
N ILE A 155 -12.79 -8.86 16.60
CA ILE A 155 -13.39 -9.75 15.62
C ILE A 155 -12.27 -10.61 15.05
N SER A 156 -12.25 -11.90 15.36
CA SER A 156 -11.19 -12.81 14.93
C SER A 156 -11.41 -13.38 13.55
N TYR A 157 -12.66 -13.42 13.08
CA TYR A 157 -13.04 -13.99 11.80
C TYR A 157 -14.31 -13.34 11.26
N VAL A 158 -14.32 -13.02 9.98
CA VAL A 158 -15.45 -12.43 9.25
C VAL A 158 -15.83 -13.38 8.11
N PRO A 159 -16.85 -14.24 8.30
CA PRO A 159 -17.27 -15.17 7.26
C PRO A 159 -18.04 -14.49 6.12
N ASN A 160 -18.71 -13.39 6.42
CA ASN A 160 -19.48 -12.58 5.47
C ASN A 160 -19.23 -11.09 5.75
N VAL A 161 -18.79 -10.36 4.72
CA VAL A 161 -18.43 -8.93 4.85
C VAL A 161 -19.66 -8.08 5.13
N GLU A 162 -20.82 -8.34 4.51
CA GLU A 162 -22.06 -7.58 4.70
C GLU A 162 -22.54 -7.67 6.15
N ASP A 163 -22.49 -8.88 6.75
CA ASP A 163 -22.85 -9.09 8.16
C ASP A 163 -21.86 -8.40 9.12
N ALA A 164 -20.60 -8.29 8.74
CA ALA A 164 -19.60 -7.59 9.54
C ALA A 164 -19.80 -6.09 9.48
N LEU A 165 -20.03 -5.52 8.30
CA LEU A 165 -20.29 -4.09 8.11
C LEU A 165 -21.51 -3.61 8.91
N ALA A 166 -22.54 -4.45 9.05
CA ALA A 166 -23.71 -4.14 9.87
C ALA A 166 -23.42 -4.08 11.39
N LYS A 167 -22.30 -4.65 11.83
CA LYS A 167 -21.92 -4.78 13.25
C LYS A 167 -20.77 -3.87 13.68
N VAL A 168 -20.05 -3.30 12.71
CA VAL A 168 -18.87 -2.47 12.97
C VAL A 168 -19.28 -0.99 12.94
N GLN A 169 -19.01 -0.29 14.03
CA GLN A 169 -19.08 1.17 14.05
C GLN A 169 -17.80 1.74 13.44
N VAL A 170 -17.93 2.48 12.35
CA VAL A 170 -16.80 3.18 11.74
C VAL A 170 -16.46 4.37 12.64
N GLY A 171 -15.26 4.35 13.23
CA GLY A 171 -14.73 5.50 13.96
C GLY A 171 -14.55 6.68 13.01
N GLY A 172 -14.63 7.90 13.54
CA GLY A 172 -14.32 9.10 12.78
C GLY A 172 -12.90 9.02 12.21
N THR A 173 -12.73 9.49 10.98
CA THR A 173 -11.41 9.61 10.34
C THR A 173 -10.51 10.50 11.18
N GLY A 174 -9.44 9.93 11.72
CA GLY A 174 -8.37 10.68 12.38
C GLY A 174 -7.57 11.53 11.39
#